data_63b59b22b8fa066cbddbd59a3f36c06a
#
_entry.id   63b59b22b8fa066cbddbd59a3f36c06a
#
_cell.length_a   1.000
_cell.length_b   1.000
_cell.length_c   1.000
_cell.angle_alpha   90.00
_cell.angle_beta   90.00
_cell.angle_gamma   90.00
#
_symmetry.space_group_name_H-M   'P 1'
#
loop_
_entity.id
_entity.type
_entity.pdbx_description
1 polymer ?
#
loop_
_entity_poly.entity_id
_entity_poly.type
_entity_poly.pdbx_seq_one_letter_code
_entity_poly.pdbx_strand_id
1 'polypeptide(L)'
;MTEHHCHILPGVDDGSKNVEMSLQMIKMMRQQGVSNIIATPHFYAHREESIERYLEKRTRAYESLVQADPANADIKLGAEVAIERGISRIEGIEKLCLAGTDYILLELPYNSFFHWYIEEITDLCYEHDLYPIIAHVHRYLDYYSDKDYEQVLSLDAIFQINNEAFENHREKKFVKKLIKEGYPYLFGSDAHNLTDRKPNWDLLQKKAKAEVIEGAEKIL
;
A
#
# COMPACT_ATOMS: atom_id res chain seq x y z
N MET A 1 -14.72 1.69 -6.54
CA MET A 1 -13.23 1.59 -6.55
C MET A 1 -12.76 1.10 -5.20
N THR A 2 -11.64 0.39 -5.18
CA THR A 2 -11.02 -0.15 -3.96
C THR A 2 -9.76 0.65 -3.60
N GLU A 3 -9.70 1.18 -2.38
CA GLU A 3 -8.48 1.74 -1.79
C GLU A 3 -7.62 0.61 -1.25
N HIS A 4 -6.45 0.39 -1.86
CA HIS A 4 -5.55 -0.69 -1.48
C HIS A 4 -4.37 -0.24 -0.60
N HIS A 5 -4.19 1.07 -0.44
CA HIS A 5 -3.06 1.64 0.30
C HIS A 5 -3.43 2.97 0.95
N CYS A 6 -3.65 2.96 2.26
CA CYS A 6 -3.93 4.17 3.03
C CYS A 6 -3.66 4.01 4.53
N HIS A 7 -3.32 5.12 5.19
CA HIS A 7 -2.93 5.20 6.60
C HIS A 7 -4.00 5.89 7.44
N ILE A 8 -5.20 5.29 7.40
CA ILE A 8 -6.39 5.87 8.05
C ILE A 8 -6.59 5.42 9.50
N LEU A 9 -5.81 4.45 10.01
CA LEU A 9 -5.98 3.98 11.38
C LEU A 9 -5.40 4.98 12.39
N PRO A 10 -6.19 5.43 13.38
CA PRO A 10 -5.78 6.53 14.26
C PRO A 10 -4.60 6.14 15.16
N GLY A 11 -3.49 6.89 15.07
CA GLY A 11 -2.34 6.77 15.97
C GLY A 11 -1.54 5.46 15.84
N VAL A 12 -1.67 4.73 14.72
CA VAL A 12 -0.87 3.52 14.48
C VAL A 12 0.51 3.89 13.93
N ASP A 13 0.56 4.84 13.02
CA ASP A 13 1.78 5.27 12.31
C ASP A 13 1.80 6.80 12.13
N ASP A 14 2.48 7.30 11.10
CA ASP A 14 2.53 8.72 10.74
C ASP A 14 1.32 9.22 9.94
N GLY A 15 0.35 8.35 9.69
CA GLY A 15 -0.92 8.68 9.04
C GLY A 15 -1.89 9.45 9.95
N SER A 16 -3.13 8.98 10.03
CA SER A 16 -4.16 9.63 10.84
C SER A 16 -3.80 9.68 12.32
N LYS A 17 -3.91 10.88 12.94
CA LYS A 17 -3.52 11.11 14.34
C LYS A 17 -4.60 10.73 15.35
N ASN A 18 -5.86 10.76 14.94
CA ASN A 18 -7.01 10.52 15.81
C ASN A 18 -8.24 10.08 15.00
N VAL A 19 -9.25 9.59 15.71
CA VAL A 19 -10.49 9.08 15.13
C VAL A 19 -11.20 10.12 14.26
N GLU A 20 -11.24 11.38 14.67
CA GLU A 20 -11.92 12.45 13.91
C GLU A 20 -11.27 12.64 12.52
N MET A 21 -9.93 12.69 12.47
CA MET A 21 -9.17 12.78 11.22
C MET A 21 -9.41 11.55 10.34
N SER A 22 -9.40 10.36 10.91
CA SER A 22 -9.70 9.11 10.20
C SER A 22 -11.07 9.14 9.54
N LEU A 23 -12.11 9.54 10.30
CA LEU A 23 -13.48 9.64 9.79
C LEU A 23 -13.61 10.66 8.64
N GLN A 24 -12.87 11.77 8.72
CA GLN A 24 -12.82 12.75 7.63
C GLN A 24 -12.13 12.20 6.39
N MET A 25 -11.01 11.47 6.54
CA MET A 25 -10.32 10.81 5.42
C MET A 25 -11.22 9.76 4.76
N ILE A 26 -11.87 8.89 5.53
CA ILE A 26 -12.82 7.89 5.04
C ILE A 26 -13.98 8.55 4.29
N LYS A 27 -14.55 9.60 4.86
CA LYS A 27 -15.63 10.37 4.21
C LYS A 27 -15.18 10.95 2.86
N MET A 28 -13.96 11.49 2.78
CA MET A 28 -13.39 11.98 1.51
C MET A 28 -13.26 10.85 0.49
N MET A 29 -12.74 9.68 0.88
CA MET A 29 -12.64 8.51 0.00
C MET A 29 -14.02 8.08 -0.53
N ARG A 30 -15.01 7.95 0.36
CA ARG A 30 -16.39 7.58 -0.01
C ARG A 30 -17.02 8.60 -0.98
N GLN A 31 -16.82 9.92 -0.75
CA GLN A 31 -17.28 10.97 -1.64
C GLN A 31 -16.62 10.95 -3.02
N GLN A 32 -15.40 10.42 -3.11
CA GLN A 32 -14.66 10.23 -4.36
C GLN A 32 -14.98 8.90 -5.04
N GLY A 33 -15.97 8.13 -4.53
CA GLY A 33 -16.45 6.89 -5.14
C GLY A 33 -15.69 5.62 -4.72
N VAL A 34 -14.91 5.66 -3.65
CA VAL A 34 -14.29 4.47 -3.06
C VAL A 34 -15.35 3.68 -2.31
N SER A 35 -15.57 2.43 -2.69
CA SER A 35 -16.54 1.52 -2.07
C SER A 35 -15.90 0.55 -1.08
N ASN A 36 -14.65 0.16 -1.30
CA ASN A 36 -13.92 -0.74 -0.42
C ASN A 36 -12.64 -0.04 0.06
N ILE A 37 -12.31 -0.19 1.34
CA ILE A 37 -11.10 0.39 1.92
C ILE A 37 -10.32 -0.71 2.63
N ILE A 38 -9.02 -0.79 2.34
CA ILE A 38 -8.06 -1.61 3.05
C ILE A 38 -7.09 -0.67 3.75
N ALA A 39 -7.14 -0.62 5.06
CA ALA A 39 -6.21 0.18 5.85
C ALA A 39 -4.87 -0.57 5.98
N THR A 40 -3.79 0.08 5.58
CA THR A 40 -2.44 -0.49 5.50
C THR A 40 -1.42 0.35 6.28
N PRO A 41 -1.57 0.49 7.60
CA PRO A 41 -0.59 1.23 8.38
C PRO A 41 0.79 0.60 8.27
N HIS A 42 1.84 1.42 8.39
CA HIS A 42 3.22 0.96 8.34
C HIS A 42 3.53 -0.11 9.39
N PHE A 43 4.31 -1.12 8.97
CA PHE A 43 4.99 -2.07 9.83
C PHE A 43 6.50 -2.00 9.57
N TYR A 44 7.25 -1.53 10.57
CA TYR A 44 8.71 -1.52 10.59
C TYR A 44 9.19 -2.51 11.66
N ALA A 45 9.76 -3.64 11.25
CA ALA A 45 10.14 -4.71 12.17
C ALA A 45 11.11 -4.24 13.28
N HIS A 46 12.03 -3.32 12.95
CA HIS A 46 12.98 -2.76 13.93
C HIS A 46 12.35 -1.80 14.95
N ARG A 47 11.10 -1.36 14.75
CA ARG A 47 10.38 -0.44 15.66
C ARG A 47 9.34 -1.12 16.51
N GLU A 48 8.90 -2.31 16.10
CA GLU A 48 7.86 -3.04 16.79
C GLU A 48 8.47 -4.08 17.73
N GLU A 49 7.89 -4.25 18.89
CA GLU A 49 8.30 -5.25 19.90
C GLU A 49 8.04 -6.67 19.39
N SER A 50 6.91 -6.88 18.74
CA SER A 50 6.53 -8.11 18.04
C SER A 50 5.36 -7.88 17.08
N ILE A 51 5.09 -8.85 16.19
CA ILE A 51 3.92 -8.82 15.32
C ILE A 51 2.63 -8.77 16.15
N GLU A 52 2.52 -9.53 17.24
CA GLU A 52 1.33 -9.56 18.10
C GLU A 52 1.03 -8.18 18.66
N ARG A 53 2.05 -7.45 19.13
CA ARG A 53 1.90 -6.09 19.65
C ARG A 53 1.42 -5.12 18.59
N TYR A 54 2.00 -5.21 17.40
CA TYR A 54 1.53 -4.42 16.26
C TYR A 54 0.07 -4.73 15.91
N LEU A 55 -0.29 -6.01 15.82
CA LEU A 55 -1.66 -6.45 15.53
C LEU A 55 -2.66 -5.98 16.60
N GLU A 56 -2.30 -6.03 17.88
CA GLU A 56 -3.11 -5.47 18.96
C GLU A 56 -3.32 -3.97 18.79
N LYS A 57 -2.27 -3.21 18.49
CA LYS A 57 -2.33 -1.77 18.25
C LYS A 57 -3.23 -1.44 17.05
N ARG A 58 -3.04 -2.15 15.93
CA ARG A 58 -3.85 -2.04 14.72
C ARG A 58 -5.32 -2.33 14.98
N THR A 59 -5.61 -3.43 15.68
CA THR A 59 -6.98 -3.85 16.02
C THR A 59 -7.67 -2.83 16.90
N ARG A 60 -7.03 -2.34 17.98
CA ARG A 60 -7.61 -1.30 18.85
C ARG A 60 -7.92 -0.01 18.09
N ALA A 61 -7.04 0.39 17.19
CA ALA A 61 -7.28 1.58 16.35
C ALA A 61 -8.50 1.38 15.44
N TYR A 62 -8.63 0.22 14.81
CA TYR A 62 -9.80 -0.14 14.01
C TYR A 62 -11.09 -0.18 14.85
N GLU A 63 -11.07 -0.82 16.01
CA GLU A 63 -12.23 -0.88 16.92
C GLU A 63 -12.71 0.51 17.34
N SER A 64 -11.77 1.44 17.56
CA SER A 64 -12.12 2.84 17.88
C SER A 64 -12.85 3.55 16.73
N LEU A 65 -12.51 3.24 15.47
CA LEU A 65 -13.23 3.74 14.30
C LEU A 65 -14.63 3.17 14.19
N VAL A 66 -14.78 1.86 14.39
CA VAL A 66 -16.09 1.18 14.34
C VAL A 66 -16.98 1.64 15.49
N GLN A 67 -16.41 1.88 16.67
CA GLN A 67 -17.15 2.41 17.82
C GLN A 67 -17.66 3.84 17.54
N ALA A 68 -16.86 4.65 16.87
CA ALA A 68 -17.23 6.04 16.53
C ALA A 68 -18.26 6.11 15.38
N ASP A 69 -18.15 5.21 14.41
CA ASP A 69 -19.10 5.07 13.31
C ASP A 69 -19.16 3.60 12.85
N PRO A 70 -20.23 2.86 13.19
CA PRO A 70 -20.41 1.44 12.82
C PRO A 70 -20.43 1.19 11.29
N ALA A 71 -20.66 2.20 10.47
CA ALA A 71 -20.58 2.07 9.00
C ALA A 71 -19.16 1.72 8.52
N ASN A 72 -18.13 1.90 9.37
CA ASN A 72 -16.75 1.57 9.05
C ASN A 72 -16.37 0.10 9.36
N ALA A 73 -17.31 -0.74 9.79
CA ALA A 73 -17.07 -2.15 10.05
C ALA A 73 -16.71 -2.97 8.80
N ASP A 74 -16.93 -2.41 7.60
CA ASP A 74 -16.58 -2.99 6.32
C ASP A 74 -15.11 -2.74 5.90
N ILE A 75 -14.37 -1.87 6.61
CA ILE A 75 -12.96 -1.59 6.37
C ILE A 75 -12.15 -2.84 6.67
N LYS A 76 -11.35 -3.25 5.69
CA LYS A 76 -10.43 -4.37 5.82
C LYS A 76 -9.08 -3.88 6.34
N LEU A 77 -8.32 -4.80 6.94
CA LEU A 77 -7.01 -4.50 7.50
C LEU A 77 -5.90 -5.20 6.72
N GLY A 78 -4.80 -4.53 6.54
CA GLY A 78 -3.52 -5.04 6.06
C GLY A 78 -2.40 -4.34 6.80
N ALA A 79 -1.22 -4.29 6.18
CA ALA A 79 -0.10 -3.46 6.59
C ALA A 79 0.76 -3.11 5.37
N GLU A 80 1.40 -1.96 5.39
CA GLU A 80 2.52 -1.66 4.51
C GLU A 80 3.81 -2.08 5.24
N VAL A 81 4.42 -3.18 4.77
CA VAL A 81 5.57 -3.81 5.42
C VAL A 81 6.85 -3.31 4.80
N ALA A 82 7.70 -2.65 5.59
CA ALA A 82 9.00 -2.21 5.13
C ALA A 82 9.95 -3.41 4.93
N ILE A 83 10.65 -3.43 3.79
CA ILE A 83 11.70 -4.44 3.53
C ILE A 83 12.92 -4.12 4.38
N GLU A 84 13.18 -5.01 5.33
CA GLU A 84 14.31 -5.01 6.26
C GLU A 84 15.03 -6.35 6.24
N ARG A 85 16.32 -6.38 6.60
CA ARG A 85 17.04 -7.66 6.68
C ARG A 85 16.43 -8.59 7.71
N GLY A 86 16.12 -9.79 7.28
CA GLY A 86 15.53 -10.85 8.12
C GLY A 86 14.02 -10.77 8.25
N ILE A 87 13.34 -9.89 7.47
CA ILE A 87 11.88 -9.80 7.45
C ILE A 87 11.23 -11.14 7.04
N SER A 88 11.88 -11.89 6.16
CA SER A 88 11.46 -13.22 5.70
C SER A 88 11.38 -14.27 6.81
N ARG A 89 12.05 -14.04 7.95
CA ARG A 89 12.13 -15.01 9.06
C ARG A 89 11.17 -14.70 10.21
N ILE A 90 10.35 -13.67 10.06
CA ILE A 90 9.44 -13.26 11.13
C ILE A 90 8.21 -14.17 11.11
N GLU A 91 8.01 -14.93 12.19
CA GLU A 91 6.82 -15.75 12.37
C GLU A 91 5.55 -14.88 12.45
N GLY A 92 4.48 -15.30 11.76
CA GLY A 92 3.22 -14.59 11.76
C GLY A 92 3.15 -13.41 10.79
N ILE A 93 4.15 -13.22 9.91
CA ILE A 93 4.19 -12.14 8.92
C ILE A 93 2.97 -12.19 7.98
N GLU A 94 2.41 -13.37 7.73
CA GLU A 94 1.21 -13.58 6.92
C GLU A 94 -0.03 -12.85 7.48
N LYS A 95 -0.06 -12.53 8.78
CA LYS A 95 -1.12 -11.73 9.43
C LYS A 95 -1.10 -10.26 9.02
N LEU A 96 -0.05 -9.83 8.30
CA LEU A 96 0.11 -8.48 7.76
C LEU A 96 -0.44 -8.36 6.33
N CYS A 97 -0.80 -9.47 5.69
CA CYS A 97 -1.40 -9.47 4.36
C CYS A 97 -2.70 -8.64 4.31
N LEU A 98 -3.05 -8.19 3.12
CA LEU A 98 -4.34 -7.56 2.87
C LEU A 98 -5.46 -8.56 3.24
N ALA A 99 -6.36 -8.16 4.11
CA ALA A 99 -7.29 -9.05 4.80
C ALA A 99 -8.05 -10.00 3.86
N GLY A 100 -7.93 -11.29 4.13
CA GLY A 100 -8.59 -12.36 3.40
C GLY A 100 -7.87 -12.77 2.11
N THR A 101 -6.62 -12.34 1.94
CA THR A 101 -5.77 -12.71 0.80
C THR A 101 -4.39 -13.15 1.28
N ASP A 102 -3.60 -13.74 0.38
CA ASP A 102 -2.18 -14.06 0.59
C ASP A 102 -1.26 -12.96 0.00
N TYR A 103 -1.81 -11.78 -0.28
CA TYR A 103 -1.06 -10.65 -0.83
C TYR A 103 -0.53 -9.75 0.28
N ILE A 104 0.78 -9.48 0.26
CA ILE A 104 1.47 -8.60 1.21
C ILE A 104 1.98 -7.33 0.53
N LEU A 105 1.65 -6.17 1.07
CA LEU A 105 2.09 -4.86 0.56
C LEU A 105 3.47 -4.54 1.14
N LEU A 106 4.47 -4.40 0.27
CA LEU A 106 5.89 -4.28 0.62
C LEU A 106 6.45 -2.92 0.19
N GLU A 107 7.01 -2.18 1.13
CA GLU A 107 7.73 -0.94 0.87
C GLU A 107 9.22 -1.19 0.74
N LEU A 108 9.80 -0.82 -0.41
CA LEU A 108 11.26 -0.86 -0.63
C LEU A 108 11.92 0.38 -0.01
N PRO A 109 13.19 0.26 0.43
CA PRO A 109 13.90 1.42 1.00
C PRO A 109 14.14 2.55 0.01
N TYR A 110 13.95 3.80 0.45
CA TYR A 110 14.22 5.04 -0.29
C TYR A 110 15.71 5.42 -0.24
N ASN A 111 16.56 4.54 -0.73
CA ASN A 111 18.00 4.76 -0.83
C ASN A 111 18.56 4.03 -2.05
N SER A 112 19.88 3.95 -2.21
CA SER A 112 20.49 3.16 -3.28
C SER A 112 20.02 1.72 -3.23
N PHE A 113 19.73 1.16 -4.40
CA PHE A 113 19.28 -0.22 -4.52
C PHE A 113 20.36 -1.22 -4.09
N PHE A 114 19.94 -2.26 -3.38
CA PHE A 114 20.77 -3.40 -3.03
C PHE A 114 20.05 -4.69 -3.41
N HIS A 115 20.77 -5.61 -4.00
CA HIS A 115 20.19 -6.89 -4.48
C HIS A 115 19.49 -7.71 -3.37
N TRP A 116 19.91 -7.55 -2.13
CA TRP A 116 19.28 -8.23 -0.99
C TRP A 116 17.80 -7.83 -0.77
N TYR A 117 17.31 -6.73 -1.35
CA TYR A 117 15.87 -6.42 -1.29
C TYR A 117 15.07 -7.48 -2.05
N ILE A 118 15.58 -7.89 -3.22
CA ILE A 118 14.96 -8.95 -4.04
C ILE A 118 15.06 -10.29 -3.32
N GLU A 119 16.21 -10.59 -2.71
CA GLU A 119 16.43 -11.82 -1.94
C GLU A 119 15.41 -11.91 -0.78
N GLU A 120 15.29 -10.87 0.05
CA GLU A 120 14.34 -10.87 1.19
C GLU A 120 12.87 -10.99 0.71
N ILE A 121 12.49 -10.32 -0.38
CA ILE A 121 11.13 -10.46 -0.94
C ILE A 121 10.90 -11.89 -1.42
N THR A 122 11.86 -12.46 -2.14
CA THR A 122 11.75 -13.81 -2.68
C THR A 122 11.67 -14.85 -1.56
N ASP A 123 12.56 -14.74 -0.56
CA ASP A 123 12.59 -15.61 0.61
C ASP A 123 11.28 -15.49 1.40
N LEU A 124 10.80 -14.26 1.66
CA LEU A 124 9.55 -14.00 2.36
C LEU A 124 8.35 -14.66 1.66
N CYS A 125 8.26 -14.47 0.35
CA CYS A 125 7.16 -15.06 -0.42
C CYS A 125 7.24 -16.59 -0.47
N TYR A 126 8.43 -17.15 -0.60
CA TYR A 126 8.64 -18.59 -0.64
C TYR A 126 8.38 -19.28 0.73
N GLU A 127 8.91 -18.70 1.82
CA GLU A 127 8.80 -19.29 3.16
C GLU A 127 7.38 -19.25 3.72
N HIS A 128 6.59 -18.25 3.32
CA HIS A 128 5.23 -18.02 3.86
C HIS A 128 4.11 -18.23 2.84
N ASP A 129 4.42 -18.67 1.62
CA ASP A 129 3.44 -18.87 0.52
C ASP A 129 2.63 -17.61 0.22
N LEU A 130 3.31 -16.45 0.06
CA LEU A 130 2.74 -15.14 -0.12
C LEU A 130 3.03 -14.56 -1.51
N TYR A 131 2.20 -13.61 -1.92
CA TYR A 131 2.35 -12.86 -3.18
C TYR A 131 2.67 -11.40 -2.89
N PRO A 132 3.76 -10.83 -3.45
CA PRO A 132 4.15 -9.47 -3.15
C PRO A 132 3.34 -8.44 -3.94
N ILE A 133 2.97 -7.35 -3.28
CA ILE A 133 2.55 -6.09 -3.90
C ILE A 133 3.63 -5.07 -3.58
N ILE A 134 4.29 -4.52 -4.59
CA ILE A 134 5.32 -3.48 -4.38
C ILE A 134 4.64 -2.13 -4.28
N ALA A 135 4.70 -1.52 -3.11
CA ALA A 135 4.09 -0.23 -2.80
C ALA A 135 4.68 0.90 -3.66
N HIS A 136 3.84 1.85 -4.05
CA HIS A 136 4.17 3.09 -4.78
C HIS A 136 5.40 3.00 -5.70
N VAL A 137 5.41 1.97 -6.56
CA VAL A 137 6.57 1.59 -7.38
C VAL A 137 7.19 2.77 -8.15
N HIS A 138 6.41 3.78 -8.54
CA HIS A 138 6.86 4.98 -9.26
C HIS A 138 7.78 5.89 -8.43
N ARG A 139 7.70 5.86 -7.09
CA ARG A 139 8.53 6.72 -6.21
C ARG A 139 10.00 6.32 -6.20
N TYR A 140 10.31 5.08 -6.51
CA TYR A 140 11.71 4.62 -6.55
C TYR A 140 12.49 5.14 -7.77
N LEU A 141 11.83 5.80 -8.72
CA LEU A 141 12.49 6.44 -9.88
C LEU A 141 13.60 7.42 -9.49
N ASP A 142 13.51 8.04 -8.32
CA ASP A 142 14.50 8.99 -7.82
C ASP A 142 15.69 8.32 -7.12
N TYR A 143 15.59 7.01 -6.82
CA TYR A 143 16.56 6.26 -6.02
C TYR A 143 17.25 5.14 -6.81
N TYR A 144 16.54 4.54 -7.77
CA TYR A 144 16.99 3.34 -8.50
C TYR A 144 17.34 3.65 -9.94
N SER A 145 18.42 3.04 -10.41
CA SER A 145 18.78 3.08 -11.82
C SER A 145 17.83 2.24 -12.68
N ASP A 146 17.84 2.43 -14.00
CA ASP A 146 17.02 1.61 -14.91
C ASP A 146 17.31 0.10 -14.75
N LYS A 147 18.58 -0.27 -14.51
CA LYS A 147 18.98 -1.66 -14.26
C LYS A 147 18.41 -2.22 -12.93
N ASP A 148 18.34 -1.38 -11.90
CA ASP A 148 17.76 -1.77 -10.63
C ASP A 148 16.25 -1.98 -10.76
N TYR A 149 15.59 -1.12 -11.54
CA TYR A 149 14.19 -1.29 -11.88
C TYR A 149 13.89 -2.59 -12.62
N GLU A 150 14.76 -3.00 -13.55
CA GLU A 150 14.62 -4.28 -14.25
C GLU A 150 14.59 -5.45 -13.24
N GLN A 151 15.38 -5.38 -12.16
CA GLN A 151 15.34 -6.40 -11.11
C GLN A 151 14.02 -6.35 -10.32
N VAL A 152 13.54 -5.16 -9.95
CA VAL A 152 12.24 -5.02 -9.25
C VAL A 152 11.09 -5.50 -10.14
N LEU A 153 11.08 -5.13 -11.42
CA LEU A 153 10.04 -5.52 -12.37
C LEU A 153 10.12 -7.00 -12.80
N SER A 154 11.23 -7.69 -12.50
CA SER A 154 11.35 -9.14 -12.73
C SER A 154 10.71 -10.00 -11.63
N LEU A 155 10.30 -9.40 -10.51
CA LEU A 155 9.53 -10.09 -9.48
C LEU A 155 8.14 -10.49 -10.04
N ASP A 156 7.68 -11.68 -9.63
CA ASP A 156 6.27 -12.07 -9.82
C ASP A 156 5.43 -11.32 -8.78
N ALA A 157 5.12 -10.06 -9.07
CA ALA A 157 4.55 -9.11 -8.14
C ALA A 157 3.47 -8.24 -8.79
N ILE A 158 2.54 -7.76 -7.99
CA ILE A 158 1.64 -6.66 -8.36
C ILE A 158 2.33 -5.33 -8.02
N PHE A 159 2.20 -4.32 -8.88
CA PHE A 159 2.81 -3.02 -8.67
C PHE A 159 1.76 -1.98 -8.25
N GLN A 160 1.79 -1.58 -6.98
CA GLN A 160 0.88 -0.55 -6.50
C GLN A 160 1.40 0.84 -6.91
N ILE A 161 0.50 1.65 -7.40
CA ILE A 161 0.74 2.99 -7.96
C ILE A 161 -0.12 3.97 -7.18
N ASN A 162 0.49 5.03 -6.64
CA ASN A 162 -0.30 6.09 -6.03
C ASN A 162 -0.96 6.96 -7.10
N ASN A 163 -2.13 7.47 -6.78
CA ASN A 163 -2.94 8.28 -7.69
C ASN A 163 -2.21 9.53 -8.16
N GLU A 164 -1.35 10.16 -7.31
CA GLU A 164 -0.55 11.34 -7.65
C GLU A 164 0.51 11.12 -8.73
N ALA A 165 0.89 9.87 -9.03
CA ALA A 165 1.81 9.56 -10.12
C ALA A 165 1.37 10.11 -11.49
N PHE A 166 0.07 10.42 -11.62
CA PHE A 166 -0.46 11.04 -12.84
C PHE A 166 -0.26 12.57 -12.91
N GLU A 167 0.22 13.21 -11.87
CA GLU A 167 0.56 14.65 -11.87
C GLU A 167 1.98 14.91 -12.35
N ASN A 168 2.91 14.04 -12.01
CA ASN A 168 4.31 14.14 -12.44
C ASN A 168 4.50 13.52 -13.83
N HIS A 169 5.14 14.26 -14.75
CA HIS A 169 5.33 13.79 -16.14
C HIS A 169 6.21 12.53 -16.24
N ARG A 170 7.27 12.43 -15.44
CA ARG A 170 8.21 11.30 -15.42
C ARG A 170 7.53 10.05 -14.87
N GLU A 171 6.86 10.17 -13.74
CA GLU A 171 6.12 9.08 -13.10
C GLU A 171 4.97 8.60 -13.98
N LYS A 172 4.17 9.52 -14.52
CA LYS A 172 3.11 9.20 -15.47
C LYS A 172 3.60 8.46 -16.71
N LYS A 173 4.78 8.84 -17.24
CA LYS A 173 5.40 8.14 -18.38
C LYS A 173 5.78 6.71 -17.99
N PHE A 174 6.37 6.53 -16.80
CA PHE A 174 6.73 5.23 -16.26
C PHE A 174 5.48 4.35 -16.06
N VAL A 175 4.46 4.85 -15.39
CA VAL A 175 3.19 4.14 -15.16
C VAL A 175 2.55 3.71 -16.48
N LYS A 176 2.50 4.58 -17.48
CA LYS A 176 1.97 4.23 -18.81
C LYS A 176 2.79 3.13 -19.50
N LYS A 177 4.12 3.13 -19.32
CA LYS A 177 4.99 2.08 -19.83
C LYS A 177 4.69 0.75 -19.14
N LEU A 178 4.64 0.73 -17.80
CA LEU A 178 4.34 -0.43 -16.98
C LEU A 178 3.02 -1.09 -17.40
N ILE A 179 1.95 -0.29 -17.51
CA ILE A 179 0.62 -0.76 -17.93
C ILE A 179 0.67 -1.31 -19.38
N LYS A 180 1.34 -0.61 -20.30
CA LYS A 180 1.45 -1.02 -21.71
C LYS A 180 2.22 -2.34 -21.88
N GLU A 181 3.21 -2.59 -21.03
CA GLU A 181 4.01 -3.82 -21.01
C GLU A 181 3.27 -4.99 -20.34
N GLY A 182 2.07 -4.76 -19.78
CA GLY A 182 1.19 -5.80 -19.25
C GLY A 182 1.49 -6.20 -17.81
N TYR A 183 2.25 -5.42 -17.07
CA TYR A 183 2.48 -5.68 -15.64
C TYR A 183 1.16 -5.54 -14.86
N PRO A 184 0.88 -6.42 -13.88
CA PRO A 184 -0.27 -6.28 -13.00
C PRO A 184 -0.09 -5.08 -12.07
N TYR A 185 -1.15 -4.29 -11.89
CA TYR A 185 -1.07 -3.07 -11.10
C TYR A 185 -2.35 -2.78 -10.32
N LEU A 186 -2.19 -2.08 -9.20
CA LEU A 186 -3.26 -1.56 -8.36
C LEU A 186 -3.10 -0.06 -8.15
N PHE A 187 -4.20 0.63 -7.84
CA PHE A 187 -4.16 2.01 -7.39
C PHE A 187 -4.42 2.12 -5.89
N GLY A 188 -3.88 3.17 -5.30
CA GLY A 188 -4.11 3.58 -3.92
C GLY A 188 -3.84 5.06 -3.76
N SER A 189 -4.36 5.67 -2.71
CA SER A 189 -4.10 7.07 -2.43
C SER A 189 -2.85 7.28 -1.60
N ASP A 190 -2.43 6.28 -0.85
CA ASP A 190 -1.39 6.40 0.18
C ASP A 190 -1.66 7.61 1.10
N ALA A 191 -2.96 7.82 1.40
CA ALA A 191 -3.42 8.98 2.16
C ALA A 191 -3.02 8.88 3.63
N HIS A 192 -2.40 9.95 4.16
CA HIS A 192 -1.93 10.05 5.54
C HIS A 192 -2.62 11.16 6.34
N ASN A 193 -3.19 12.15 5.66
CA ASN A 193 -3.74 13.33 6.31
C ASN A 193 -4.85 13.98 5.46
N LEU A 194 -5.25 15.21 5.85
CA LEU A 194 -6.30 15.96 5.19
C LEU A 194 -5.75 17.13 4.33
N THR A 195 -4.43 17.22 4.16
CA THR A 195 -3.75 18.35 3.50
C THR A 195 -2.96 17.92 2.27
N ASP A 196 -1.69 17.68 2.42
CA ASP A 196 -0.72 17.36 1.36
C ASP A 196 -0.77 15.89 0.89
N ARG A 197 -1.07 14.97 1.82
CA ARG A 197 -1.26 13.54 1.53
C ARG A 197 -2.71 13.11 1.80
N LYS A 198 -3.67 13.89 1.30
CA LYS A 198 -5.11 13.60 1.44
C LYS A 198 -5.56 12.55 0.43
N PRO A 199 -6.73 11.88 0.67
CA PRO A 199 -7.38 11.05 -0.33
C PRO A 199 -7.57 11.81 -1.65
N ASN A 200 -7.15 11.19 -2.78
CA ASN A 200 -7.04 11.86 -4.08
C ASN A 200 -7.54 11.02 -5.26
N TRP A 201 -8.58 10.21 -5.04
CA TRP A 201 -9.19 9.39 -6.09
C TRP A 201 -9.86 10.19 -7.20
N ASP A 202 -10.34 11.38 -6.89
CA ASP A 202 -10.86 12.34 -7.88
C ASP A 202 -9.77 12.81 -8.86
N LEU A 203 -8.53 12.87 -8.41
CA LEU A 203 -7.37 13.14 -9.26
C LEU A 203 -7.14 12.00 -10.27
N LEU A 204 -7.14 10.75 -9.81
CA LEU A 204 -6.98 9.58 -10.67
C LEU A 204 -8.08 9.55 -11.74
N GLN A 205 -9.34 9.73 -11.35
CA GLN A 205 -10.48 9.75 -12.26
C GLN A 205 -10.38 10.85 -13.34
N LYS A 206 -9.79 12.00 -13.00
CA LYS A 206 -9.58 13.12 -13.95
C LYS A 206 -8.40 12.88 -14.90
N LYS A 207 -7.38 12.14 -14.49
CA LYS A 207 -6.09 12.04 -15.18
C LYS A 207 -5.85 10.72 -15.88
N ALA A 208 -6.40 9.62 -15.38
CA ALA A 208 -6.35 8.29 -15.98
C ALA A 208 -7.57 8.03 -16.86
N LYS A 209 -7.44 7.13 -17.82
CA LYS A 209 -8.57 6.62 -18.60
C LYS A 209 -9.38 5.63 -17.75
N ALA A 210 -10.68 5.56 -17.98
CA ALA A 210 -11.57 4.62 -17.28
C ALA A 210 -11.09 3.16 -17.41
N GLU A 211 -10.68 2.73 -18.60
CA GLU A 211 -10.19 1.37 -18.87
C GLU A 211 -8.96 1.00 -18.01
N VAL A 212 -8.14 2.00 -17.68
CA VAL A 212 -6.95 1.80 -16.81
C VAL A 212 -7.37 1.58 -15.36
N ILE A 213 -8.36 2.34 -14.89
CA ILE A 213 -8.91 2.17 -13.53
C ILE A 213 -9.63 0.82 -13.41
N GLU A 214 -10.47 0.49 -14.39
CA GLU A 214 -11.17 -0.80 -14.44
C GLU A 214 -10.23 -2.00 -14.56
N GLY A 215 -9.08 -1.81 -15.21
CA GLY A 215 -8.03 -2.85 -15.30
C GLY A 215 -7.45 -3.20 -13.94
N ALA A 216 -7.18 -2.19 -13.09
CA ALA A 216 -6.70 -2.39 -11.72
C ALA A 216 -7.71 -3.11 -10.82
N GLU A 217 -9.00 -2.77 -10.93
CA GLU A 217 -10.09 -3.37 -10.11
C GLU A 217 -10.34 -4.87 -10.37
N LYS A 218 -9.70 -5.44 -11.39
CA LYS A 218 -9.84 -6.88 -11.75
C LYS A 218 -8.69 -7.74 -11.21
N ILE A 219 -7.72 -7.14 -10.56
CA ILE A 219 -6.50 -7.84 -10.11
C ILE A 219 -6.72 -8.54 -8.77
N LEU A 220 -7.45 -7.93 -7.83
CA LEU A 220 -7.77 -8.47 -6.50
C LEU A 220 -9.27 -8.47 -6.22
#